data_48241c8d5fbc60fe1841327b90eaca4a
#
_entry.id   48241c8d5fbc60fe1841327b90eaca4a
#
_cell.length_a   1.000
_cell.length_b   1.000
_cell.length_c   1.000
_cell.angle_alpha   90.00
_cell.angle_beta   90.00
_cell.angle_gamma   90.00
#
_symmetry.space_group_name_H-M   'P 1'
#
loop_
_entity.id
_entity.type
_entity.pdbx_description
1 polymer ?
#
loop_
_entity_poly.entity_id
_entity_poly.type
_entity_poly.pdbx_seq_one_letter_code
_entity_poly.pdbx_strand_id
1 'polypeptide(L)'
;DSLEEATHAFVWVLPRQDLLKRQPTVTIGPITGIENVERIVEIQRTVPTITAIDFSSPWLINEIEPEAGAVIATFGVKVEGLIDVIRGRYNPTGKLPFTIPASQEAVNNEKGDVPGFDEDAGYPYEAKSGDRYVYNFGLSYVNRGYGSFFRNIGDYFKKFIKNDGK
;
A
#
# COMPACT_ATOMS: atom_id res chain seq x y z
N ASP A 1 22.06 -0.07 -15.32
CA ASP A 1 21.69 -0.41 -13.93
C ASP A 1 20.59 -1.47 -14.00
N SER A 2 20.81 -2.62 -13.39
CA SER A 2 19.84 -3.70 -13.34
C SER A 2 19.11 -3.70 -11.99
N LEU A 3 17.93 -4.31 -11.93
CA LEU A 3 17.18 -4.46 -10.69
C LEU A 3 17.98 -5.27 -9.65
N GLU A 4 18.81 -6.21 -10.10
CA GLU A 4 19.65 -7.06 -9.26
C GLU A 4 20.78 -6.30 -8.55
N GLU A 5 21.18 -5.17 -9.09
CA GLU A 5 22.19 -4.27 -8.47
C GLU A 5 21.58 -3.31 -7.46
N ALA A 6 20.24 -3.19 -7.45
CA ALA A 6 19.54 -2.32 -6.52
C ALA A 6 19.52 -2.92 -5.11
N THR A 7 19.79 -2.11 -4.11
CA THR A 7 19.67 -2.53 -2.69
C THR A 7 18.22 -2.44 -2.19
N HIS A 8 17.43 -1.57 -2.77
CA HIS A 8 16.03 -1.29 -2.41
C HIS A 8 15.30 -0.72 -3.61
N ALA A 9 13.99 -0.89 -3.65
CA ALA A 9 13.14 -0.27 -4.65
C ALA A 9 12.02 0.56 -4.00
N PHE A 10 11.60 1.58 -4.70
CA PHE A 10 10.40 2.35 -4.43
C PHE A 10 9.49 2.27 -5.65
N VAL A 11 8.28 1.78 -5.44
CA VAL A 11 7.26 1.67 -6.48
C VAL A 11 6.08 2.55 -6.10
N TRP A 12 5.71 3.49 -6.96
CA TRP A 12 4.52 4.29 -6.78
C TRP A 12 3.45 3.88 -7.78
N VAL A 13 2.43 3.22 -7.25
CA VAL A 13 1.28 2.71 -8.00
C VAL A 13 0.24 3.80 -8.11
N LEU A 14 -0.08 4.20 -9.34
CA LEU A 14 -1.11 5.19 -9.65
C LEU A 14 -2.22 4.50 -10.47
N PRO A 15 -3.14 3.76 -9.82
CA PRO A 15 -4.18 3.04 -10.53
C PRO A 15 -5.10 4.02 -11.25
N ARG A 16 -5.51 3.65 -12.47
CA ARG A 16 -6.47 4.44 -13.25
C ARG A 16 -7.74 3.62 -13.44
N GLN A 17 -8.85 4.23 -13.11
CA GLN A 17 -10.15 3.67 -13.42
C GLN A 17 -10.49 3.99 -14.87
N ASP A 18 -10.78 2.96 -15.67
CA ASP A 18 -11.36 3.15 -17.00
C ASP A 18 -12.86 3.46 -16.85
N LEU A 19 -13.18 4.73 -16.81
CA LEU A 19 -14.55 5.23 -16.65
C LEU A 19 -15.48 4.86 -17.82
N LEU A 20 -14.92 4.42 -18.95
CA LEU A 20 -15.69 4.01 -20.11
C LEU A 20 -16.09 2.53 -20.07
N LYS A 21 -15.35 1.72 -19.31
CA LYS A 21 -15.72 0.34 -19.03
C LYS A 21 -16.61 0.33 -17.80
N ARG A 22 -17.91 0.20 -18.00
CA ARG A 22 -18.87 -0.13 -16.94
C ARG A 22 -18.56 -1.53 -16.37
N GLN A 23 -17.44 -1.66 -15.68
CA GLN A 23 -17.15 -2.87 -14.92
C GLN A 23 -17.39 -2.56 -13.44
N PRO A 24 -18.19 -3.36 -12.74
CA PRO A 24 -18.41 -3.20 -11.32
C PRO A 24 -17.19 -3.65 -10.48
N THR A 25 -16.03 -3.79 -11.10
CA THR A 25 -14.85 -4.39 -10.49
C THR A 25 -13.90 -3.32 -10.02
N VAL A 26 -13.69 -3.28 -8.71
CA VAL A 26 -12.58 -2.55 -8.09
C VAL A 26 -11.33 -3.40 -8.32
N THR A 27 -10.55 -3.09 -9.33
CA THR A 27 -9.30 -3.78 -9.63
C THR A 27 -8.18 -2.75 -9.78
N ILE A 28 -6.97 -3.13 -9.44
CA ILE A 28 -5.80 -2.32 -9.76
C ILE A 28 -5.60 -2.42 -11.28
N GLY A 29 -5.94 -1.33 -11.96
CA GLY A 29 -5.78 -1.22 -13.40
C GLY A 29 -4.32 -1.02 -13.82
N PRO A 30 -4.03 -0.90 -15.13
CA PRO A 30 -2.69 -0.66 -15.62
C PRO A 30 -2.10 0.62 -15.02
N ILE A 31 -0.88 0.52 -14.56
CA ILE A 31 -0.18 1.54 -13.80
C ILE A 31 0.70 2.34 -14.75
N THR A 32 0.69 3.66 -14.63
CA THR A 32 1.54 4.53 -15.44
C THR A 32 3.02 4.25 -15.14
N GLY A 33 3.76 3.78 -16.16
CA GLY A 33 5.19 3.48 -16.06
C GLY A 33 5.52 2.06 -15.58
N ILE A 34 4.53 1.31 -15.06
CA ILE A 34 4.63 -0.11 -14.71
C ILE A 34 3.37 -0.76 -15.27
N GLU A 35 3.53 -1.60 -16.27
CA GLU A 35 2.41 -2.02 -17.13
C GLU A 35 1.47 -3.04 -16.48
N ASN A 36 1.88 -3.71 -15.39
CA ASN A 36 1.06 -4.74 -14.75
C ASN A 36 1.47 -5.05 -13.30
N VAL A 37 0.58 -5.71 -12.58
CA VAL A 37 0.79 -6.20 -11.20
C VAL A 37 1.96 -7.18 -11.14
N GLU A 38 2.14 -8.03 -12.13
CA GLU A 38 3.22 -9.02 -12.22
C GLU A 38 4.60 -8.35 -12.12
N ARG A 39 4.78 -7.21 -12.79
CA ARG A 39 6.04 -6.47 -12.73
C ARG A 39 6.30 -5.89 -11.33
N ILE A 40 5.27 -5.42 -10.65
CA ILE A 40 5.38 -4.94 -9.27
C ILE A 40 5.83 -6.08 -8.36
N VAL A 41 5.15 -7.21 -8.46
CA VAL A 41 5.45 -8.41 -7.67
C VAL A 41 6.86 -8.94 -7.96
N GLU A 42 7.29 -8.93 -9.21
CA GLU A 42 8.66 -9.28 -9.60
C GLU A 42 9.70 -8.39 -8.90
N ILE A 43 9.47 -7.07 -8.92
CA ILE A 43 10.36 -6.12 -8.22
C ILE A 43 10.39 -6.42 -6.72
N GLN A 44 9.23 -6.61 -6.10
CA GLN A 44 9.10 -6.87 -4.67
C GLN A 44 9.80 -8.17 -4.25
N ARG A 45 9.78 -9.18 -5.10
CA ARG A 45 10.47 -10.46 -4.85
C ARG A 45 11.97 -10.39 -5.05
N THR A 46 12.42 -9.49 -5.92
CA THR A 46 13.85 -9.36 -6.26
C THR A 46 14.60 -8.51 -5.22
N VAL A 47 14.00 -7.39 -4.81
CA VAL A 47 14.62 -6.47 -3.85
C VAL A 47 13.60 -5.97 -2.83
N PRO A 48 14.02 -5.67 -1.60
CA PRO A 48 13.17 -5.05 -0.59
C PRO A 48 12.51 -3.77 -1.14
N THR A 49 11.17 -3.73 -1.18
CA THR A 49 10.44 -2.70 -1.88
C THR A 49 9.44 -1.98 -0.98
N ILE A 50 9.46 -0.65 -1.03
CA ILE A 50 8.39 0.20 -0.50
C ILE A 50 7.42 0.44 -1.63
N THR A 51 6.14 0.11 -1.41
CA THR A 51 5.08 0.30 -2.40
C THR A 51 4.11 1.36 -1.91
N ALA A 52 4.05 2.51 -2.60
CA ALA A 52 3.01 3.49 -2.40
C ALA A 52 1.87 3.23 -3.39
N ILE A 53 0.62 3.27 -2.93
CA ILE A 53 -0.56 3.07 -3.76
C ILE A 53 -1.46 4.29 -3.61
N ASP A 54 -1.81 4.94 -4.72
CA ASP A 54 -2.76 6.06 -4.71
C ASP A 54 -4.20 5.54 -4.76
N PHE A 55 -4.94 5.87 -3.72
CA PHE A 55 -6.32 5.46 -3.53
C PHE A 55 -7.28 6.58 -3.96
N SER A 56 -7.41 6.80 -5.25
CA SER A 56 -8.51 7.60 -5.80
C SER A 56 -9.88 6.94 -5.59
N SER A 57 -9.87 5.63 -5.37
CA SER A 57 -10.98 4.77 -4.92
C SER A 57 -10.42 3.55 -4.19
N PRO A 58 -11.23 2.76 -3.46
CA PRO A 58 -10.78 1.49 -2.92
C PRO A 58 -10.26 0.55 -4.01
N TRP A 59 -9.13 -0.12 -3.77
CA TRP A 59 -8.51 -1.06 -4.68
C TRP A 59 -8.33 -2.41 -4.01
N LEU A 60 -8.36 -3.49 -4.79
CA LEU A 60 -7.91 -4.81 -4.35
C LEU A 60 -6.39 -4.84 -4.37
N ILE A 61 -5.78 -5.10 -3.21
CA ILE A 61 -4.31 -5.07 -3.04
C ILE A 61 -3.71 -6.43 -2.73
N ASN A 62 -4.54 -7.46 -2.70
CA ASN A 62 -4.21 -8.83 -2.31
C ASN A 62 -3.08 -9.47 -3.13
N GLU A 63 -2.81 -8.98 -4.33
CA GLU A 63 -1.69 -9.45 -5.15
C GLU A 63 -0.38 -8.70 -4.89
N ILE A 64 -0.46 -7.43 -4.46
CA ILE A 64 0.70 -6.54 -4.29
C ILE A 64 1.17 -6.49 -2.84
N GLU A 65 0.25 -6.40 -1.90
CA GLU A 65 0.57 -6.19 -0.49
C GLU A 65 1.44 -7.30 0.11
N PRO A 66 1.18 -8.60 -0.14
CA PRO A 66 1.90 -9.68 0.52
C PRO A 66 3.41 -9.75 0.27
N GLU A 67 3.87 -9.20 -0.85
CA GLU A 67 5.29 -9.21 -1.25
C GLU A 67 5.96 -7.85 -0.98
N ALA A 68 5.20 -6.83 -0.59
CA ALA A 68 5.74 -5.52 -0.27
C ALA A 68 6.48 -5.53 1.07
N GLY A 69 7.65 -4.90 1.13
CA GLY A 69 8.35 -4.64 2.40
C GLY A 69 7.64 -3.61 3.27
N ALA A 70 6.93 -2.67 2.63
CA ALA A 70 6.03 -1.71 3.26
C ALA A 70 5.02 -1.19 2.25
N VAL A 71 3.80 -0.90 2.70
CA VAL A 71 2.76 -0.27 1.90
C VAL A 71 2.40 1.10 2.48
N ILE A 72 2.31 2.11 1.61
CA ILE A 72 1.91 3.48 1.95
C ILE A 72 0.67 3.81 1.11
N ALA A 73 -0.46 4.07 1.76
CA ALA A 73 -1.63 4.62 1.09
C ALA A 73 -1.42 6.12 0.83
N THR A 74 -1.64 6.56 -0.40
CA THR A 74 -1.61 7.97 -0.79
C THR A 74 -2.96 8.39 -1.37
N PHE A 75 -3.26 9.69 -1.27
CA PHE A 75 -4.54 10.28 -1.68
C PHE A 75 -4.24 11.60 -2.40
N GLY A 76 -3.72 11.52 -3.62
CA GLY A 76 -3.35 12.68 -4.41
C GLY A 76 -2.24 13.54 -3.79
N VAL A 77 -1.27 12.92 -3.15
CA VAL A 77 -0.16 13.63 -2.47
C VAL A 77 0.90 14.12 -3.46
N LYS A 78 1.63 15.17 -3.08
CA LYS A 78 2.83 15.58 -3.79
C LYS A 78 4.00 14.66 -3.47
N VAL A 79 4.87 14.44 -4.45
CA VAL A 79 6.04 13.55 -4.32
C VAL A 79 6.96 13.95 -3.19
N GLU A 80 7.14 15.26 -2.95
CA GLU A 80 8.01 15.77 -1.88
C GLU A 80 7.52 15.33 -0.50
N GLY A 81 6.21 15.42 -0.25
CA GLY A 81 5.61 14.98 1.01
C GLY A 81 5.72 13.46 1.22
N LEU A 82 5.55 12.69 0.16
CA LEU A 82 5.72 11.24 0.21
C LEU A 82 7.18 10.87 0.52
N ILE A 83 8.14 11.51 -0.11
CA ILE A 83 9.58 11.30 0.15
C ILE A 83 9.94 11.70 1.58
N ASP A 84 9.38 12.77 2.13
CA ASP A 84 9.62 13.16 3.53
C ASP A 84 9.11 12.12 4.53
N VAL A 85 7.97 11.49 4.24
CA VAL A 85 7.48 10.33 5.02
C VAL A 85 8.48 9.17 4.88
N ILE A 86 8.85 8.78 3.65
CA ILE A 86 9.77 7.67 3.38
C ILE A 86 11.12 7.89 4.09
N ARG A 87 11.62 9.10 4.10
CA ARG A 87 12.88 9.48 4.79
C ARG A 87 12.75 9.62 6.31
N GLY A 88 11.57 9.44 6.86
CA GLY A 88 11.33 9.60 8.30
C GLY A 88 11.41 11.05 8.81
N ARG A 89 11.39 12.03 7.90
CA ARG A 89 11.36 13.46 8.26
C ARG A 89 10.00 13.86 8.80
N TYR A 90 8.98 13.18 8.34
CA TYR A 90 7.61 13.38 8.78
C TYR A 90 7.03 12.06 9.28
N ASN A 91 6.46 12.06 10.47
CA ASN A 91 5.79 10.89 11.03
C ASN A 91 4.39 10.76 10.45
N PRO A 92 4.05 9.64 9.78
CA PRO A 92 2.71 9.46 9.24
C PRO A 92 1.69 9.38 10.36
N THR A 93 0.62 10.16 10.24
CA THR A 93 -0.52 10.20 11.17
C THR A 93 -1.85 9.94 10.47
N GLY A 94 -1.80 9.79 9.15
CA GLY A 94 -2.96 9.53 8.31
C GLY A 94 -3.66 8.23 8.67
N LYS A 95 -4.97 8.20 8.43
CA LYS A 95 -5.83 7.05 8.63
C LYS A 95 -6.59 6.75 7.36
N LEU A 96 -6.88 5.46 7.11
CA LEU A 96 -7.70 5.05 5.98
C LEU A 96 -9.09 5.67 6.08
N PRO A 97 -9.57 6.36 5.05
CA PRO A 97 -10.92 6.93 5.03
C PRO A 97 -12.00 5.90 4.64
N PHE A 98 -11.62 4.66 4.39
CA PHE A 98 -12.49 3.53 4.07
C PHE A 98 -11.82 2.20 4.44
N THR A 99 -12.58 1.13 4.46
CA THR A 99 -12.06 -0.23 4.61
C THR A 99 -11.58 -0.77 3.26
N ILE A 100 -10.40 -1.37 3.21
CA ILE A 100 -9.88 -2.02 2.00
C ILE A 100 -10.55 -3.38 1.85
N PRO A 101 -11.17 -3.70 0.70
CA PRO A 101 -11.85 -4.97 0.50
C PRO A 101 -10.87 -6.13 0.33
N ALA A 102 -11.22 -7.28 0.90
CA ALA A 102 -10.41 -8.50 0.82
C ALA A 102 -10.42 -9.13 -0.58
N SER A 103 -11.53 -9.02 -1.31
CA SER A 103 -11.71 -9.66 -2.61
C SER A 103 -12.82 -8.98 -3.43
N GLN A 104 -12.88 -9.33 -4.71
CA GLN A 104 -13.98 -8.92 -5.58
C GLN A 104 -15.32 -9.50 -5.11
N GLU A 105 -15.31 -10.70 -4.55
CA GLU A 105 -16.51 -11.32 -3.99
C GLU A 105 -17.03 -10.52 -2.79
N ALA A 106 -16.13 -10.07 -1.91
CA ALA A 106 -16.48 -9.20 -0.80
C ALA A 106 -17.16 -7.91 -1.29
N VAL A 107 -16.60 -7.27 -2.32
CA VAL A 107 -17.18 -6.07 -2.94
C VAL A 107 -18.57 -6.35 -3.53
N ASN A 108 -18.73 -7.48 -4.23
CA ASN A 108 -20.01 -7.83 -4.88
C ASN A 108 -21.11 -8.19 -3.87
N ASN A 109 -20.74 -8.72 -2.71
CA ASN A 109 -21.65 -9.15 -1.66
C ASN A 109 -21.98 -8.03 -0.67
N GLU A 110 -21.29 -6.89 -0.76
CA GLU A 110 -21.57 -5.76 0.09
C GLU A 110 -23.01 -5.24 -0.13
N LYS A 111 -23.76 -5.11 0.95
CA LYS A 111 -25.18 -4.71 0.93
C LYS A 111 -25.39 -3.29 1.47
N GLY A 112 -24.35 -2.67 2.00
CA GLY A 112 -24.42 -1.35 2.61
C GLY A 112 -24.39 -0.24 1.56
N ASP A 113 -25.03 0.87 1.87
CA ASP A 113 -24.87 2.12 1.15
C ASP A 113 -23.59 2.88 1.59
N VAL A 114 -22.90 2.38 2.61
CA VAL A 114 -21.62 2.89 3.11
C VAL A 114 -20.56 1.80 2.93
N PRO A 115 -19.76 1.89 1.87
CA PRO A 115 -18.71 0.91 1.58
C PRO A 115 -17.76 0.68 2.75
N GLY A 116 -17.53 -0.60 3.10
CA GLY A 116 -16.58 -0.99 4.14
C GLY A 116 -17.07 -0.78 5.57
N PHE A 117 -18.34 -0.54 5.78
CA PHE A 117 -18.92 -0.44 7.12
C PHE A 117 -19.17 -1.81 7.76
N ASP A 118 -19.40 -2.84 6.96
CA ASP A 118 -19.64 -4.20 7.44
C ASP A 118 -18.30 -4.94 7.69
N GLU A 119 -17.73 -4.69 8.85
CA GLU A 119 -16.45 -5.29 9.26
C GLU A 119 -16.58 -6.79 9.58
N ASP A 120 -17.79 -7.30 9.83
CA ASP A 120 -18.02 -8.67 10.29
C ASP A 120 -18.15 -9.68 9.14
N ALA A 121 -18.41 -9.24 7.93
CA ALA A 121 -18.76 -10.11 6.80
C ALA A 121 -17.55 -10.58 5.95
N GLY A 122 -16.32 -10.52 6.47
CA GLY A 122 -15.12 -10.88 5.69
C GLY A 122 -14.78 -9.85 4.61
N TYR A 123 -15.33 -8.65 4.70
CA TYR A 123 -15.06 -7.56 3.76
C TYR A 123 -13.63 -7.01 3.89
N PRO A 124 -13.10 -6.78 5.11
CA PRO A 124 -11.79 -6.17 5.25
C PRO A 124 -10.66 -7.09 4.80
N TYR A 125 -9.71 -6.51 4.08
CA TYR A 125 -8.44 -7.16 3.79
C TYR A 125 -7.64 -7.37 5.08
N GLU A 126 -7.12 -8.58 5.25
CA GLU A 126 -6.24 -8.96 6.34
C GLU A 126 -4.85 -9.27 5.81
N ALA A 127 -3.86 -8.52 6.27
CA ALA A 127 -2.47 -8.70 5.90
C ALA A 127 -1.83 -9.93 6.56
N LYS A 128 -0.71 -10.42 6.02
CA LYS A 128 0.06 -11.51 6.65
C LYS A 128 0.51 -11.20 8.08
N SER A 129 0.60 -9.93 8.44
CA SER A 129 0.89 -9.47 9.81
C SER A 129 -0.27 -9.71 10.79
N GLY A 130 -1.47 -9.99 10.30
CA GLY A 130 -2.71 -10.02 11.06
C GLY A 130 -3.39 -8.65 11.20
N ASP A 131 -2.82 -7.60 10.60
CA ASP A 131 -3.45 -6.29 10.57
C ASP A 131 -4.64 -6.29 9.60
N ARG A 132 -5.79 -5.77 10.05
CA ARG A 132 -6.98 -5.59 9.22
C ARG A 132 -7.03 -4.14 8.74
N TYR A 133 -7.13 -3.94 7.45
CA TYR A 133 -7.13 -2.60 6.85
C TYR A 133 -8.53 -2.01 6.80
N VAL A 134 -9.07 -1.78 8.00
CA VAL A 134 -10.41 -1.21 8.22
C VAL A 134 -10.39 0.32 8.17
N TYR A 135 -11.59 0.93 8.09
CA TYR A 135 -11.75 2.37 8.29
C TYR A 135 -10.99 2.84 9.55
N ASN A 136 -10.34 3.98 9.46
CA ASN A 136 -9.53 4.57 10.53
C ASN A 136 -8.26 3.76 10.90
N PHE A 137 -7.90 2.73 10.15
CA PHE A 137 -6.60 2.07 10.30
C PHE A 137 -5.48 2.98 9.83
N GLY A 138 -4.34 2.94 10.49
CA GLY A 138 -3.13 3.64 10.07
C GLY A 138 -2.06 3.59 11.13
N LEU A 139 -0.85 3.51 10.66
CA LEU A 139 0.35 3.23 11.42
C LEU A 139 1.23 4.47 11.48
N SER A 140 2.12 4.50 12.47
CA SER A 140 2.97 5.63 12.76
C SER A 140 4.32 5.13 13.27
N TYR A 141 5.41 5.85 12.97
CA TYR A 141 6.74 5.52 13.47
C TYR A 141 6.85 5.60 15.01
N VAL A 142 5.94 6.31 15.66
CA VAL A 142 5.97 6.54 17.12
C VAL A 142 5.19 5.48 17.89
N ASN A 143 4.24 4.79 17.25
CA ASN A 143 3.46 3.75 17.91
C ASN A 143 4.28 2.45 18.06
N ARG A 144 5.13 2.43 19.06
CA ARG A 144 5.98 1.28 19.42
C ARG A 144 5.22 0.06 19.98
N GLY A 145 3.88 0.10 20.02
CA GLY A 145 3.05 -0.94 20.64
C GLY A 145 2.56 -2.04 19.70
N TYR A 146 2.64 -1.85 18.41
CA TYR A 146 2.21 -2.84 17.42
C TYR A 146 3.42 -3.55 16.80
N GLY A 147 3.58 -4.80 17.16
CA GLY A 147 4.30 -5.88 16.52
C GLY A 147 5.70 -5.62 15.92
N SER A 148 6.45 -6.70 15.80
CA SER A 148 7.81 -6.78 15.24
C SER A 148 7.98 -6.20 13.83
N PHE A 149 6.91 -6.06 13.07
CA PHE A 149 6.88 -5.54 11.70
C PHE A 149 7.34 -4.06 11.62
N PHE A 150 6.93 -3.20 12.58
CA PHE A 150 7.34 -1.78 12.60
C PHE A 150 8.75 -1.54 13.07
N ARG A 151 9.28 -2.42 13.90
CA ARG A 151 10.70 -2.39 14.23
C ARG A 151 11.54 -2.60 12.96
N ASN A 152 11.07 -3.46 12.08
CA ASN A 152 11.71 -3.74 10.80
C ASN A 152 11.57 -2.59 9.81
N ILE A 153 10.41 -1.92 9.71
CA ILE A 153 10.24 -0.76 8.81
C ILE A 153 11.06 0.44 9.29
N GLY A 154 11.03 0.77 10.58
CA GLY A 154 11.85 1.85 11.12
C GLY A 154 13.34 1.59 10.97
N ASP A 155 13.79 0.36 11.15
CA ASP A 155 15.18 -0.05 10.94
C ASP A 155 15.51 -0.17 9.43
N TYR A 156 14.54 -0.53 8.62
CA TYR A 156 14.60 -0.56 7.18
C TYR A 156 14.78 0.87 6.64
N PHE A 157 13.97 1.83 7.07
CA PHE A 157 14.11 3.24 6.71
C PHE A 157 15.41 3.87 7.24
N LYS A 158 15.86 3.52 8.43
CA LYS A 158 17.15 3.98 8.97
C LYS A 158 18.34 3.51 8.14
N LYS A 159 18.26 2.33 7.52
CA LYS A 159 19.29 1.84 6.58
C LYS A 159 19.30 2.68 5.30
N PHE A 160 18.14 3.11 4.80
CA PHE A 160 18.02 4.02 3.65
C PHE A 160 18.71 5.36 3.90
N ILE A 161 18.54 5.92 5.11
CA ILE A 161 19.02 7.27 5.46
C ILE A 161 20.52 7.28 5.75
N LYS A 162 21.13 6.18 6.21
CA LYS A 162 22.55 6.14 6.59
C LYS A 162 23.51 6.10 5.41
N ASN A 163 23.05 5.78 4.20
CA ASN A 163 23.93 5.67 3.03
C ASN A 163 24.08 6.99 2.23
N ASP A 164 23.31 8.03 2.52
CA ASP A 164 23.40 9.33 1.84
C ASP A 164 24.44 10.30 2.47
N GLY A 165 25.28 9.82 3.35
CA GLY A 165 26.28 10.62 4.09
C GLY A 165 27.74 10.32 3.73
N LYS A 166 28.04 10.01 2.44
CA LYS A 166 29.43 10.05 1.92
C LYS A 166 29.44 10.63 0.53
#